data_8fccf11a40445c35041cc13427cbfc26
#
_entry.id   8fccf11a40445c35041cc13427cbfc26
#
_cell.length_a   1.000
_cell.length_b   1.000
_cell.length_c   1.000
_cell.angle_alpha   90.00
_cell.angle_beta   90.00
_cell.angle_gamma   90.00
#
_symmetry.space_group_name_H-M   'P 1'
#
loop_
_entity.id
_entity.type
_entity.pdbx_description
1 polymer ?
#
loop_
_entity_poly.entity_id
_entity_poly.type
_entity_poly.pdbx_seq_one_letter_code
_entity_poly.pdbx_strand_id
1 'polypeptide(L)'
;MQSGANVEPIETDLMRYDIIVIGASLGGFDALRQLISEFPADLPASVLVVLHISSAHESFLAHIFGQKAKLPVVPAQDHDLIRPGHVYIAVPDYHLRVDDRHILLDHGPKHNFHRPAIDALFFSAAKAFGPRAIGVVLTGALDDGTAGLMDIKRFGGVAVVQDPADAVNASMPASALNCVQVDHCVPLSEMGRLLSGLAGQPVNRSIAQKGIHMPAPSEAELSTHICPECNGPM
;
A
#
# COMPACT_ATOMS: atom_id res chain seq x y z
N MET A 1 -13.76 16.36 -54.91
CA MET A 1 -14.40 16.38 -53.59
C MET A 1 -13.72 15.29 -52.74
N GLN A 2 -12.73 15.65 -51.95
CA GLN A 2 -12.03 14.71 -51.07
C GLN A 2 -12.63 14.89 -49.68
N SER A 3 -13.32 13.84 -49.22
CA SER A 3 -13.84 13.74 -47.86
C SER A 3 -12.66 13.42 -46.91
N GLY A 4 -12.20 14.43 -46.20
CA GLY A 4 -11.25 14.24 -45.09
C GLY A 4 -11.98 13.58 -43.91
N ALA A 5 -11.67 12.31 -43.64
CA ALA A 5 -12.10 11.66 -42.43
C ALA A 5 -11.33 12.29 -41.24
N ASN A 6 -12.05 13.02 -40.38
CA ASN A 6 -11.58 13.41 -39.08
C ASN A 6 -11.36 12.13 -38.26
N VAL A 7 -10.11 11.71 -38.09
CA VAL A 7 -9.74 10.71 -37.12
C VAL A 7 -9.69 11.44 -35.78
N GLU A 8 -10.72 11.25 -34.96
CA GLU A 8 -10.66 11.66 -33.56
C GLU A 8 -9.45 10.98 -32.89
N PRO A 9 -8.66 11.71 -32.10
CA PRO A 9 -7.54 11.10 -31.39
C PRO A 9 -8.11 10.05 -30.43
N ILE A 10 -7.65 8.81 -30.57
CA ILE A 10 -7.88 7.75 -29.60
C ILE A 10 -7.34 8.28 -28.26
N GLU A 11 -8.22 8.61 -27.33
CA GLU A 11 -7.85 8.84 -25.93
C GLU A 11 -7.10 7.58 -25.46
N THR A 12 -5.79 7.63 -25.49
CA THR A 12 -4.96 6.61 -24.84
C THR A 12 -5.37 6.63 -23.37
N ASP A 13 -6.00 5.56 -22.91
CA ASP A 13 -6.37 5.34 -21.51
C ASP A 13 -5.08 5.39 -20.69
N LEU A 14 -4.74 6.60 -20.22
CA LEU A 14 -3.53 6.88 -19.47
C LEU A 14 -3.71 6.26 -18.09
N MET A 15 -3.00 5.16 -17.81
CA MET A 15 -2.95 4.61 -16.46
C MET A 15 -2.59 5.71 -15.46
N ARG A 16 -3.33 5.78 -14.36
CA ARG A 16 -3.16 6.79 -13.31
C ARG A 16 -2.86 6.12 -11.99
N TYR A 17 -2.22 6.85 -11.07
CA TYR A 17 -2.08 6.39 -9.70
C TYR A 17 -3.45 6.44 -9.03
N ASP A 18 -4.06 5.28 -8.79
CA ASP A 18 -5.43 5.15 -8.31
C ASP A 18 -5.57 4.28 -7.05
N ILE A 19 -4.45 3.76 -6.52
CA ILE A 19 -4.43 3.03 -5.26
C ILE A 19 -3.24 3.45 -4.38
N ILE A 20 -3.53 3.71 -3.11
CA ILE A 20 -2.56 4.04 -2.07
C ILE A 20 -2.67 2.96 -1.00
N VAL A 21 -1.57 2.26 -0.72
CA VAL A 21 -1.49 1.26 0.35
C VAL A 21 -0.55 1.75 1.44
N ILE A 22 -1.02 1.75 2.69
CA ILE A 22 -0.31 2.37 3.82
C ILE A 22 -0.09 1.34 4.92
N GLY A 23 1.16 1.24 5.38
CA GLY A 23 1.56 0.43 6.51
C GLY A 23 2.03 1.27 7.68
N ALA A 24 1.57 0.95 8.89
CA ALA A 24 1.97 1.60 10.13
C ALA A 24 1.96 0.64 11.33
N SER A 25 2.75 0.95 12.37
CA SER A 25 2.80 0.15 13.59
C SER A 25 2.90 1.07 14.82
N LEU A 26 3.96 0.99 15.59
CA LEU A 26 4.16 1.78 16.80
C LEU A 26 4.17 3.28 16.49
N GLY A 27 3.28 4.06 17.12
CA GLY A 27 3.03 5.47 16.79
C GLY A 27 2.13 5.70 15.59
N GLY A 28 1.75 4.62 14.88
CA GLY A 28 0.97 4.69 13.64
C GLY A 28 -0.46 5.17 13.81
N PHE A 29 -1.06 5.01 15.00
CA PHE A 29 -2.44 5.46 15.24
C PHE A 29 -2.59 6.97 15.03
N ASP A 30 -1.73 7.77 15.68
CA ASP A 30 -1.79 9.22 15.55
C ASP A 30 -1.35 9.68 14.16
N ALA A 31 -0.33 9.04 13.58
CA ALA A 31 0.12 9.31 12.22
C ALA A 31 -0.99 9.09 11.19
N LEU A 32 -1.69 7.97 11.25
CA LEU A 32 -2.81 7.67 10.35
C LEU A 32 -4.00 8.60 10.57
N ARG A 33 -4.33 8.92 11.83
CA ARG A 33 -5.40 9.85 12.16
C ARG A 33 -5.16 11.22 11.55
N GLN A 34 -3.92 11.73 11.63
CA GLN A 34 -3.53 12.97 10.98
C GLN A 34 -3.62 12.85 9.45
N LEU A 35 -2.93 11.88 8.87
CA LEU A 35 -2.84 11.72 7.42
C LEU A 35 -4.21 11.56 6.76
N ILE A 36 -5.08 10.72 7.31
CA ILE A 36 -6.43 10.48 6.75
C ILE A 36 -7.28 11.76 6.80
N SER A 37 -7.13 12.60 7.83
CA SER A 37 -7.85 13.87 7.93
C SER A 37 -7.43 14.92 6.88
N GLU A 38 -6.23 14.78 6.32
CA GLU A 38 -5.67 15.69 5.31
C GLU A 38 -6.14 15.38 3.89
N PHE A 39 -6.59 14.15 3.61
CA PHE A 39 -7.06 13.78 2.27
C PHE A 39 -8.29 14.62 1.86
N PRO A 40 -8.32 15.12 0.60
CA PRO A 40 -9.47 15.86 0.08
C PRO A 40 -10.65 14.92 -0.18
N ALA A 41 -11.87 15.46 -0.16
CA ALA A 41 -13.09 14.68 -0.35
C ALA A 41 -13.23 14.07 -1.76
N ASP A 42 -12.52 14.63 -2.72
CA ASP A 42 -12.51 14.23 -4.13
C ASP A 42 -11.23 13.48 -4.53
N LEU A 43 -10.54 12.85 -3.57
CA LEU A 43 -9.33 12.06 -3.84
C LEU A 43 -9.60 11.01 -4.92
N PRO A 44 -8.92 11.06 -6.08
CA PRO A 44 -9.19 10.14 -7.19
C PRO A 44 -8.49 8.78 -7.04
N ALA A 45 -8.23 8.36 -5.80
CA ALA A 45 -7.60 7.10 -5.46
C ALA A 45 -8.31 6.41 -4.30
N SER A 46 -8.16 5.11 -4.21
CA SER A 46 -8.55 4.30 -3.05
C SER A 46 -7.40 4.21 -2.07
N VAL A 47 -7.69 4.21 -0.76
CA VAL A 47 -6.67 4.10 0.29
C VAL A 47 -6.92 2.84 1.10
N LEU A 48 -5.94 1.95 1.19
CA LEU A 48 -6.00 0.75 2.02
C LEU A 48 -4.95 0.83 3.12
N VAL A 49 -5.33 0.54 4.34
CA VAL A 49 -4.50 0.77 5.53
C VAL A 49 -4.34 -0.49 6.35
N VAL A 50 -3.10 -0.86 6.64
CA VAL A 50 -2.74 -1.82 7.68
C VAL A 50 -2.07 -1.07 8.82
N LEU A 51 -2.69 -1.17 10.00
CA LEU A 51 -2.09 -0.78 11.28
C LEU A 51 -1.94 -2.04 12.13
N HIS A 52 -0.73 -2.33 12.62
CA HIS A 52 -0.53 -3.42 13.55
C HIS A 52 -1.27 -3.14 14.86
N ILE A 53 -2.28 -3.97 15.14
CA ILE A 53 -3.10 -3.92 16.35
C ILE A 53 -3.21 -5.32 16.94
N SER A 54 -3.53 -5.38 18.22
CA SER A 54 -3.82 -6.65 18.90
C SER A 54 -5.08 -7.29 18.29
N SER A 55 -5.02 -8.59 17.99
CA SER A 55 -6.15 -9.37 17.51
C SER A 55 -7.22 -9.66 18.57
N ALA A 56 -6.98 -9.25 19.84
CA ALA A 56 -7.83 -9.63 20.96
C ALA A 56 -9.18 -8.90 21.03
N HIS A 57 -9.39 -7.85 20.24
CA HIS A 57 -10.58 -7.00 20.36
C HIS A 57 -11.06 -6.53 18.99
N GLU A 58 -12.38 -6.29 18.86
CA GLU A 58 -12.94 -5.62 17.70
C GLU A 58 -12.29 -4.24 17.49
N SER A 59 -12.01 -3.90 16.24
CA SER A 59 -11.36 -2.65 15.90
C SER A 59 -12.38 -1.55 15.61
N PHE A 60 -12.34 -0.48 16.39
CA PHE A 60 -13.10 0.75 16.14
C PHE A 60 -12.31 1.77 15.29
N LEU A 61 -11.18 1.39 14.72
CA LEU A 61 -10.28 2.30 14.00
C LEU A 61 -10.99 3.04 12.87
N ALA A 62 -11.79 2.35 12.06
CA ALA A 62 -12.53 2.98 10.98
C ALA A 62 -13.48 4.08 11.49
N HIS A 63 -14.18 3.82 12.59
CA HIS A 63 -15.03 4.82 13.23
C HIS A 63 -14.22 6.02 13.75
N ILE A 64 -13.12 5.77 14.46
CA ILE A 64 -12.29 6.84 15.05
C ILE A 64 -11.65 7.71 13.95
N PHE A 65 -11.08 7.10 12.92
CA PHE A 65 -10.47 7.84 11.81
C PHE A 65 -11.53 8.59 10.99
N GLY A 66 -12.73 8.01 10.82
CA GLY A 66 -13.83 8.62 10.11
C GLY A 66 -14.38 9.90 10.73
N GLN A 67 -14.19 10.13 12.05
CA GLN A 67 -14.68 11.33 12.74
C GLN A 67 -14.12 12.65 12.18
N LYS A 68 -12.91 12.64 11.64
CA LYS A 68 -12.22 13.83 11.09
C LYS A 68 -11.93 13.73 9.60
N ALA A 69 -12.17 12.57 9.01
CA ALA A 69 -11.94 12.35 7.59
C ALA A 69 -13.01 13.04 6.73
N LYS A 70 -12.59 13.49 5.55
CA LYS A 70 -13.49 14.00 4.51
C LYS A 70 -13.97 12.90 3.56
N LEU A 71 -13.30 11.73 3.62
CA LEU A 71 -13.60 10.53 2.86
C LEU A 71 -14.33 9.52 3.74
N PRO A 72 -15.19 8.66 3.18
CA PRO A 72 -15.69 7.48 3.86
C PRO A 72 -14.53 6.60 4.34
N VAL A 73 -14.49 6.31 5.65
CA VAL A 73 -13.54 5.38 6.27
C VAL A 73 -14.33 4.18 6.78
N VAL A 74 -14.02 3.00 6.22
CA VAL A 74 -14.78 1.78 6.49
C VAL A 74 -13.85 0.62 6.86
N PRO A 75 -14.29 -0.34 7.67
CA PRO A 75 -13.54 -1.59 7.82
C PRO A 75 -13.55 -2.34 6.49
N ALA A 76 -12.44 -2.98 6.16
CA ALA A 76 -12.34 -3.82 4.97
C ALA A 76 -13.29 -5.03 5.13
N GLN A 77 -14.03 -5.35 4.06
CA GLN A 77 -14.90 -6.52 4.00
C GLN A 77 -14.47 -7.42 2.84
N ASP A 78 -14.56 -8.71 3.05
CA ASP A 78 -14.17 -9.68 2.05
C ASP A 78 -15.01 -9.58 0.79
N HIS A 79 -14.38 -9.63 -0.38
CA HIS A 79 -14.99 -9.47 -1.70
C HIS A 79 -15.58 -8.08 -2.01
N ASP A 80 -15.41 -7.07 -1.14
CA ASP A 80 -15.84 -5.71 -1.46
C ASP A 80 -15.07 -5.14 -2.66
N LEU A 81 -15.82 -4.45 -3.53
CA LEU A 81 -15.23 -3.69 -4.63
C LEU A 81 -14.50 -2.46 -4.10
N ILE A 82 -13.22 -2.32 -4.45
CA ILE A 82 -12.41 -1.15 -4.11
C ILE A 82 -12.90 0.05 -4.93
N ARG A 83 -13.30 1.12 -4.23
CA ARG A 83 -13.85 2.34 -4.83
C ARG A 83 -12.94 3.53 -4.59
N PRO A 84 -12.65 4.36 -5.61
CA PRO A 84 -11.96 5.63 -5.39
C PRO A 84 -12.65 6.49 -4.33
N GLY A 85 -11.87 7.32 -3.63
CA GLY A 85 -12.40 8.20 -2.59
C GLY A 85 -12.84 7.47 -1.31
N HIS A 86 -12.37 6.25 -1.07
CA HIS A 86 -12.65 5.49 0.15
C HIS A 86 -11.35 5.09 0.86
N VAL A 87 -11.41 5.04 2.18
CA VAL A 87 -10.34 4.52 3.04
C VAL A 87 -10.82 3.20 3.66
N TYR A 88 -10.10 2.12 3.38
CA TYR A 88 -10.38 0.78 3.90
C TYR A 88 -9.37 0.43 4.99
N ILE A 89 -9.83 0.11 6.18
CA ILE A 89 -8.99 -0.25 7.32
C ILE A 89 -8.99 -1.76 7.49
N ALA A 90 -7.80 -2.35 7.55
CA ALA A 90 -7.64 -3.78 7.83
C ALA A 90 -8.31 -4.18 9.15
N VAL A 91 -8.99 -5.32 9.14
CA VAL A 91 -9.63 -5.87 10.34
C VAL A 91 -8.66 -6.78 11.10
N PRO A 92 -8.80 -6.89 12.43
CA PRO A 92 -7.95 -7.75 13.25
C PRO A 92 -8.01 -9.20 12.79
N ASP A 93 -6.88 -9.90 12.92
CA ASP A 93 -6.74 -11.33 12.68
C ASP A 93 -6.98 -11.81 11.23
N TYR A 94 -7.04 -10.88 10.27
CA TYR A 94 -7.07 -11.16 8.83
C TYR A 94 -6.01 -10.34 8.11
N HIS A 95 -5.31 -10.94 7.16
CA HIS A 95 -4.52 -10.19 6.20
C HIS A 95 -5.46 -9.47 5.24
N LEU A 96 -5.26 -8.15 5.09
CA LEU A 96 -5.88 -7.37 4.04
C LEU A 96 -5.06 -7.56 2.77
N ARG A 97 -5.67 -8.10 1.73
CA ARG A 97 -5.11 -8.27 0.40
C ARG A 97 -6.03 -7.68 -0.64
N VAL A 98 -5.54 -7.57 -1.86
CA VAL A 98 -6.33 -7.14 -3.01
C VAL A 98 -6.10 -8.09 -4.18
N ASP A 99 -7.16 -8.34 -4.96
CA ASP A 99 -7.09 -9.08 -6.21
C ASP A 99 -7.91 -8.33 -7.25
N ASP A 100 -7.25 -7.92 -8.34
CA ASP A 100 -7.82 -7.00 -9.32
C ASP A 100 -8.39 -5.75 -8.62
N ARG A 101 -9.70 -5.65 -8.47
CA ARG A 101 -10.39 -4.51 -7.85
C ARG A 101 -11.18 -4.87 -6.60
N HIS A 102 -10.92 -6.04 -6.02
CA HIS A 102 -11.63 -6.52 -4.84
C HIS A 102 -10.71 -6.66 -3.64
N ILE A 103 -11.28 -6.44 -2.47
CA ILE A 103 -10.65 -6.75 -1.19
C ILE A 103 -10.73 -8.25 -0.95
N LEU A 104 -9.65 -8.83 -0.44
CA LEU A 104 -9.60 -10.19 0.05
C LEU A 104 -9.15 -10.19 1.50
N LEU A 105 -9.89 -10.86 2.36
CA LEU A 105 -9.52 -11.10 3.75
C LEU A 105 -9.03 -12.55 3.90
N ASP A 106 -7.76 -12.70 4.26
CA ASP A 106 -7.08 -13.98 4.35
C ASP A 106 -6.66 -14.28 5.80
N HIS A 107 -7.10 -15.42 6.33
CA HIS A 107 -6.73 -15.92 7.66
C HIS A 107 -5.53 -16.89 7.60
N GLY A 108 -4.65 -16.73 6.62
CA GLY A 108 -3.42 -17.51 6.50
C GLY A 108 -2.42 -17.28 7.65
N PRO A 109 -1.26 -17.95 7.59
CA PRO A 109 -0.21 -17.79 8.60
C PRO A 109 0.18 -16.33 8.81
N LYS A 110 0.60 -15.98 10.03
CA LYS A 110 1.15 -14.65 10.32
C LYS A 110 2.40 -14.40 9.48
N HIS A 111 2.52 -13.21 8.90
CA HIS A 111 3.72 -12.72 8.27
C HIS A 111 4.43 -11.76 9.23
N ASN A 112 5.72 -11.90 9.42
CA ASN A 112 6.51 -11.06 10.34
C ASN A 112 5.86 -10.97 11.74
N PHE A 113 5.31 -12.08 12.24
CA PHE A 113 4.56 -12.20 13.51
C PHE A 113 3.22 -11.43 13.55
N HIS A 114 2.81 -10.77 12.47
CA HIS A 114 1.60 -9.94 12.41
C HIS A 114 0.50 -10.53 11.54
N ARG A 115 -0.75 -10.29 11.94
CA ARG A 115 -1.96 -10.47 11.14
C ARG A 115 -3.00 -9.47 11.63
N PRO A 116 -3.27 -8.41 10.84
CA PRO A 116 -2.75 -8.12 9.49
C PRO A 116 -1.25 -7.84 9.45
N ALA A 117 -0.60 -8.16 8.32
CA ALA A 117 0.76 -7.78 7.99
C ALA A 117 0.76 -6.77 6.83
N ILE A 118 1.68 -5.82 6.88
CA ILE A 118 1.83 -4.76 5.85
C ILE A 118 2.29 -5.36 4.53
N ASP A 119 3.27 -6.25 4.60
CA ASP A 119 3.80 -6.93 3.41
C ASP A 119 2.71 -7.68 2.64
N ALA A 120 1.75 -8.31 3.32
CA ALA A 120 0.65 -9.04 2.66
C ALA A 120 -0.21 -8.13 1.77
N LEU A 121 -0.50 -6.89 2.25
CA LEU A 121 -1.20 -5.88 1.46
C LEU A 121 -0.34 -5.41 0.29
N PHE A 122 0.92 -5.05 0.55
CA PHE A 122 1.80 -4.46 -0.45
C PHE A 122 2.10 -5.43 -1.59
N PHE A 123 2.39 -6.70 -1.31
CA PHE A 123 2.58 -7.74 -2.33
C PHE A 123 1.37 -7.89 -3.25
N SER A 124 0.18 -7.97 -2.66
CA SER A 124 -1.04 -8.12 -3.46
C SER A 124 -1.34 -6.87 -4.27
N ALA A 125 -1.15 -5.66 -3.71
CA ALA A 125 -1.33 -4.40 -4.42
C ALA A 125 -0.33 -4.21 -5.56
N ALA A 126 0.95 -4.55 -5.34
CA ALA A 126 1.98 -4.52 -6.37
C ALA A 126 1.59 -5.40 -7.58
N LYS A 127 1.12 -6.61 -7.30
CA LYS A 127 0.71 -7.57 -8.34
C LYS A 127 -0.56 -7.13 -9.08
N ALA A 128 -1.58 -6.65 -8.36
CA ALA A 128 -2.89 -6.32 -8.92
C ALA A 128 -2.90 -4.97 -9.67
N PHE A 129 -2.18 -3.97 -9.15
CA PHE A 129 -2.22 -2.61 -9.68
C PHE A 129 -0.94 -2.21 -10.42
N GLY A 130 0.16 -2.92 -10.19
CA GLY A 130 1.44 -2.64 -10.87
C GLY A 130 1.88 -1.19 -10.70
N PRO A 131 2.16 -0.48 -11.81
CA PRO A 131 2.69 0.89 -11.75
C PRO A 131 1.69 1.93 -11.22
N ARG A 132 0.42 1.58 -11.02
CA ARG A 132 -0.61 2.46 -10.47
C ARG A 132 -0.56 2.56 -8.94
N ALA A 133 0.18 1.66 -8.28
CA ALA A 133 0.24 1.55 -6.83
C ALA A 133 1.22 2.55 -6.21
N ILE A 134 0.78 3.20 -5.12
CA ILE A 134 1.62 3.99 -4.23
C ILE A 134 1.71 3.25 -2.89
N GLY A 135 2.91 2.77 -2.53
CA GLY A 135 3.16 2.16 -1.22
C GLY A 135 3.72 3.17 -0.23
N VAL A 136 3.18 3.19 0.98
CA VAL A 136 3.55 4.16 2.02
C VAL A 136 3.92 3.44 3.30
N VAL A 137 5.15 3.63 3.79
CA VAL A 137 5.61 3.13 5.09
C VAL A 137 5.68 4.30 6.07
N LEU A 138 4.91 4.22 7.15
CA LEU A 138 4.91 5.18 8.25
C LEU A 138 5.71 4.64 9.45
N THR A 139 5.68 5.39 10.54
CA THR A 139 6.27 5.02 11.83
C THR A 139 5.92 3.61 12.26
N GLY A 140 6.91 2.87 12.79
CA GLY A 140 6.72 1.51 13.27
C GLY A 140 8.01 0.82 13.69
N ALA A 141 7.88 -0.23 14.50
CA ALA A 141 9.00 -1.07 14.91
C ALA A 141 9.26 -2.19 13.90
N LEU A 142 10.50 -2.67 13.87
CA LEU A 142 10.99 -3.71 12.96
C LEU A 142 10.99 -3.28 11.48
N ASP A 143 10.53 -4.12 10.56
CA ASP A 143 10.75 -3.98 9.12
C ASP A 143 9.56 -4.40 8.24
N ASP A 144 8.41 -4.75 8.82
CA ASP A 144 7.22 -5.15 8.03
C ASP A 144 6.79 -4.02 7.08
N GLY A 145 6.50 -4.37 5.84
CA GLY A 145 6.24 -3.45 4.75
C GLY A 145 7.48 -3.14 3.88
N THR A 146 8.69 -3.46 4.34
CA THR A 146 9.92 -3.25 3.55
C THR A 146 9.96 -4.15 2.32
N ALA A 147 9.70 -5.45 2.47
CA ALA A 147 9.72 -6.40 1.36
C ALA A 147 8.58 -6.12 0.36
N GLY A 148 7.38 -5.81 0.87
CA GLY A 148 6.25 -5.43 0.03
C GLY A 148 6.47 -4.11 -0.71
N LEU A 149 7.12 -3.11 -0.08
CA LEU A 149 7.47 -1.85 -0.74
C LEU A 149 8.50 -2.07 -1.86
N MET A 150 9.42 -3.02 -1.68
CA MET A 150 10.35 -3.44 -2.73
C MET A 150 9.59 -4.00 -3.94
N ASP A 151 8.55 -4.81 -3.72
CA ASP A 151 7.70 -5.28 -4.81
C ASP A 151 6.88 -4.17 -5.46
N ILE A 152 6.33 -3.21 -4.70
CA ILE A 152 5.70 -2.00 -5.28
C ILE A 152 6.66 -1.34 -6.28
N LYS A 153 7.92 -1.13 -5.91
CA LYS A 153 8.93 -0.55 -6.81
C LYS A 153 9.22 -1.45 -8.00
N ARG A 154 9.35 -2.74 -7.79
CA ARG A 154 9.64 -3.74 -8.81
C ARG A 154 8.55 -3.79 -9.89
N PHE A 155 7.29 -3.60 -9.51
CA PHE A 155 6.15 -3.53 -10.42
C PHE A 155 5.93 -2.13 -11.01
N GLY A 156 6.84 -1.18 -10.76
CA GLY A 156 6.84 0.16 -11.34
C GLY A 156 6.01 1.20 -10.57
N GLY A 157 5.56 0.86 -9.38
CA GLY A 157 4.84 1.77 -8.49
C GLY A 157 5.75 2.78 -7.78
N VAL A 158 5.16 3.61 -6.95
CA VAL A 158 5.82 4.67 -6.19
C VAL A 158 5.99 4.23 -4.74
N ALA A 159 7.21 4.40 -4.20
CA ALA A 159 7.54 4.17 -2.80
C ALA A 159 7.66 5.49 -2.04
N VAL A 160 6.89 5.62 -0.97
CA VAL A 160 6.88 6.78 -0.08
C VAL A 160 7.18 6.33 1.35
N VAL A 161 8.04 7.03 2.04
CA VAL A 161 8.44 6.70 3.41
C VAL A 161 8.36 7.95 4.28
N GLN A 162 7.83 7.80 5.51
CA GLN A 162 7.92 8.87 6.50
C GLN A 162 9.38 9.12 6.87
N ASP A 163 9.78 10.37 6.99
CA ASP A 163 11.12 10.73 7.47
C ASP A 163 11.38 10.08 8.84
N PRO A 164 12.44 9.25 8.98
CA PRO A 164 12.78 8.65 10.26
C PRO A 164 12.98 9.65 11.40
N ALA A 165 13.41 10.87 11.09
CA ALA A 165 13.58 11.93 12.08
C ALA A 165 12.24 12.47 12.62
N ASP A 166 11.16 12.31 11.87
CA ASP A 166 9.78 12.70 12.22
C ASP A 166 8.97 11.54 12.84
N ALA A 167 9.42 10.30 12.67
CA ALA A 167 8.71 9.11 13.10
C ALA A 167 8.83 8.88 14.63
N VAL A 168 7.71 8.52 15.28
CA VAL A 168 7.72 8.08 16.70
C VAL A 168 8.63 6.86 16.90
N ASN A 169 8.64 5.93 15.94
CA ASN A 169 9.61 4.85 15.87
C ASN A 169 10.15 4.77 14.43
N ALA A 170 11.44 5.02 14.31
CA ALA A 170 12.13 5.12 13.04
C ALA A 170 12.47 3.77 12.38
N SER A 171 12.25 2.61 13.05
CA SER A 171 12.76 1.33 12.56
C SER A 171 12.20 0.94 11.20
N MET A 172 10.88 0.95 11.02
CA MET A 172 10.24 0.62 9.73
C MET A 172 10.62 1.60 8.62
N PRO A 173 10.54 2.94 8.83
CA PRO A 173 11.03 3.90 7.85
C PRO A 173 12.50 3.71 7.46
N ALA A 174 13.38 3.51 8.45
CA ALA A 174 14.81 3.30 8.21
C ALA A 174 15.08 1.99 7.46
N SER A 175 14.38 0.90 7.81
CA SER A 175 14.49 -0.37 7.07
C SER A 175 14.10 -0.20 5.61
N ALA A 176 12.97 0.46 5.34
CA ALA A 176 12.51 0.75 3.98
C ALA A 176 13.54 1.59 3.20
N LEU A 177 14.10 2.66 3.79
CA LEU A 177 15.12 3.50 3.15
C LEU A 177 16.42 2.75 2.86
N ASN A 178 16.81 1.80 3.72
CA ASN A 178 18.03 1.02 3.52
C ASN A 178 17.92 -0.06 2.43
N CYS A 179 16.70 -0.58 2.20
CA CYS A 179 16.49 -1.74 1.34
C CYS A 179 15.80 -1.40 0.02
N VAL A 180 15.10 -0.26 -0.07
CA VAL A 180 14.26 0.10 -1.22
C VAL A 180 14.73 1.41 -1.84
N GLN A 181 14.73 1.49 -3.17
CA GLN A 181 14.88 2.77 -3.87
C GLN A 181 13.59 3.59 -3.69
N VAL A 182 13.54 4.36 -2.59
CA VAL A 182 12.39 5.18 -2.23
C VAL A 182 12.32 6.42 -3.14
N ASP A 183 11.13 6.75 -3.63
CA ASP A 183 10.93 7.94 -4.48
C ASP A 183 10.76 9.20 -3.64
N HIS A 184 10.09 9.10 -2.47
CA HIS A 184 9.85 10.23 -1.59
C HIS A 184 10.05 9.83 -0.13
N CYS A 185 10.87 10.60 0.57
CA CYS A 185 11.03 10.54 2.02
C CYS A 185 10.66 11.93 2.59
N VAL A 186 9.53 12.00 3.29
CA VAL A 186 8.97 13.29 3.74
C VAL A 186 8.43 13.19 5.17
N PRO A 187 8.40 14.29 5.93
CA PRO A 187 7.73 14.31 7.22
C PRO A 187 6.21 14.12 7.08
N LEU A 188 5.57 13.63 8.12
CA LEU A 188 4.14 13.34 8.12
C LEU A 188 3.28 14.55 7.71
N SER A 189 3.68 15.75 8.11
CA SER A 189 2.98 17.01 7.78
C SER A 189 2.95 17.36 6.28
N GLU A 190 3.80 16.74 5.47
CA GLU A 190 3.83 16.92 4.01
C GLU A 190 3.19 15.76 3.25
N MET A 191 2.97 14.63 3.94
CA MET A 191 2.55 13.35 3.35
C MET A 191 1.18 13.48 2.67
N GLY A 192 0.20 14.07 3.33
CA GLY A 192 -1.16 14.22 2.79
C GLY A 192 -1.19 15.01 1.49
N ARG A 193 -0.43 16.12 1.43
CA ARG A 193 -0.30 16.94 0.21
C ARG A 193 0.42 16.16 -0.91
N LEU A 194 1.50 15.46 -0.58
CA LEU A 194 2.24 14.65 -1.54
C LEU A 194 1.37 13.57 -2.16
N LEU A 195 0.70 12.75 -1.34
CA LEU A 195 -0.14 11.65 -1.80
C LEU A 195 -1.34 12.14 -2.61
N SER A 196 -1.99 13.22 -2.17
CA SER A 196 -3.08 13.85 -2.92
C SER A 196 -2.61 14.42 -4.26
N GLY A 197 -1.39 14.95 -4.32
CA GLY A 197 -0.79 15.44 -5.54
C GLY A 197 -0.39 14.33 -6.52
N LEU A 198 0.00 13.15 -6.04
CA LEU A 198 0.32 11.98 -6.89
C LEU A 198 -0.95 11.29 -7.40
N ALA A 199 -1.98 11.21 -6.56
CA ALA A 199 -3.24 10.53 -6.90
C ALA A 199 -3.86 11.12 -8.17
N GLY A 200 -4.27 10.25 -9.09
CA GLY A 200 -4.86 10.64 -10.37
C GLY A 200 -3.88 11.18 -11.42
N GLN A 201 -2.59 11.36 -11.09
CA GLN A 201 -1.59 11.70 -12.10
C GLN A 201 -1.35 10.53 -13.06
N PRO A 202 -1.01 10.81 -14.33
CA PRO A 202 -0.57 9.76 -15.24
C PRO A 202 0.67 9.03 -14.71
N VAL A 203 0.66 7.72 -14.85
CA VAL A 203 1.81 6.88 -14.46
C VAL A 203 3.03 7.25 -15.32
N ASN A 204 4.14 7.55 -14.69
CA ASN A 204 5.39 7.85 -15.37
C ASN A 204 6.05 6.58 -15.93
N ARG A 205 5.80 6.26 -17.21
CA ARG A 205 6.34 5.07 -17.87
C ARG A 205 7.86 5.00 -17.94
N SER A 206 8.58 6.12 -17.80
CA SER A 206 10.05 6.13 -17.80
C SER A 206 10.64 5.45 -16.56
N ILE A 207 9.92 5.40 -15.46
CA ILE A 207 10.28 4.69 -14.24
C ILE A 207 9.94 3.20 -14.37
N ALA A 208 8.80 2.87 -14.96
CA ALA A 208 8.32 1.50 -15.14
C ALA A 208 9.21 0.67 -16.10
N GLN A 209 9.86 1.29 -17.10
CA GLN A 209 10.73 0.60 -18.06
C GLN A 209 12.16 0.30 -17.54
N LYS A 210 12.58 0.89 -16.43
CA LYS A 210 13.81 0.50 -15.71
C LYS A 210 13.63 -0.71 -14.80
N GLY A 211 12.42 -1.25 -14.69
CA GLY A 211 12.11 -2.47 -13.97
C GLY A 211 12.72 -3.68 -14.66
N ILE A 212 13.79 -4.09 -14.13
CA ILE A 212 14.46 -5.39 -14.00
C ILE A 212 13.96 -6.47 -14.98
N HIS A 213 14.82 -6.79 -15.91
CA HIS A 213 14.88 -8.12 -16.50
C HIS A 213 14.98 -9.15 -15.36
N MET A 214 13.86 -9.79 -15.03
CA MET A 214 13.85 -10.92 -14.10
C MET A 214 14.61 -12.08 -14.72
N PRO A 215 15.68 -12.61 -14.10
CA PRO A 215 15.98 -14.00 -14.32
C PRO A 215 14.74 -14.79 -13.84
N ALA A 216 14.29 -15.76 -14.65
CA ALA A 216 13.30 -16.73 -14.20
C ALA A 216 13.72 -17.22 -12.81
N PRO A 217 12.77 -17.42 -11.86
CA PRO A 217 13.12 -17.97 -10.58
C PRO A 217 13.90 -19.26 -10.88
N SER A 218 15.20 -19.26 -10.58
CA SER A 218 15.93 -20.51 -10.41
C SER A 218 15.09 -21.27 -9.39
N GLU A 219 14.80 -22.53 -9.64
CA GLU A 219 14.19 -23.41 -8.65
C GLU A 219 15.03 -23.28 -7.38
N ALA A 220 14.64 -22.33 -6.53
CA ALA A 220 15.23 -22.19 -5.21
C ALA A 220 14.88 -23.48 -4.53
N GLU A 221 15.89 -24.26 -4.14
CA GLU A 221 15.72 -25.43 -3.34
C GLU A 221 14.84 -25.04 -2.16
N LEU A 222 13.59 -25.52 -2.17
CA LEU A 222 12.66 -25.31 -1.07
C LEU A 222 13.37 -25.76 0.18
N SER A 223 13.61 -24.86 1.12
CA SER A 223 14.19 -25.20 2.41
C SER A 223 13.42 -26.38 2.98
N THR A 224 14.14 -27.46 3.30
CA THR A 224 13.52 -28.64 3.97
C THR A 224 13.21 -28.33 5.45
N HIS A 225 13.54 -27.15 5.92
CA HIS A 225 13.23 -26.70 7.27
C HIS A 225 11.79 -26.15 7.32
N ILE A 226 10.99 -26.79 8.12
CA ILE A 226 9.59 -26.44 8.35
C ILE A 226 9.49 -25.67 9.66
N CYS A 227 8.85 -24.50 9.63
CA CYS A 227 8.58 -23.74 10.84
C CYS A 227 7.65 -24.57 11.77
N PRO A 228 8.05 -24.79 13.03
CA PRO A 228 7.23 -25.61 13.95
C PRO A 228 5.90 -24.94 14.36
N GLU A 229 5.77 -23.63 14.16
CA GLU A 229 4.54 -22.89 14.54
C GLU A 229 3.50 -22.82 13.40
N CYS A 230 3.94 -22.68 12.14
CA CYS A 230 3.01 -22.49 11.02
C CYS A 230 3.08 -23.58 9.93
N ASN A 231 3.99 -24.56 10.06
CA ASN A 231 4.23 -25.64 9.10
C ASN A 231 4.62 -25.17 7.68
N GLY A 232 5.01 -23.90 7.52
CA GLY A 232 5.50 -23.35 6.26
C GLY A 232 7.02 -23.55 6.09
N PRO A 233 7.55 -23.54 4.85
CA PRO A 233 9.00 -23.57 4.61
C PRO A 233 9.65 -22.31 5.19
N MET A 234 10.82 -22.47 5.81
CA MET A 234 11.65 -21.37 6.34
C MET A 234 12.68 -20.90 5.33
#